data_20e7182679de955338bce3b53328952e
#
_entry.id   20e7182679de955338bce3b53328952e
#
_cell.length_a   1.000
_cell.length_b   1.000
_cell.length_c   1.000
_cell.angle_alpha   90.00
_cell.angle_beta   90.00
_cell.angle_gamma   90.00
#
_symmetry.space_group_name_H-M   'P 1'
#
loop_
_entity.id
_entity.type
_entity.pdbx_description
1 polymer ?
#
loop_
_entity_poly.entity_id
_entity_poly.type
_entity_poly.pdbx_seq_one_letter_code
_entity_poly.pdbx_strand_id
1 'polypeptide(L)'
;MFRKDEIAIKEWSLNQVQVCRKRQEMILECADRMLQPGGVMVYSTCTFAPEEDEDIIAWFLENHPDYMVEDWKEYLPDNCGLESGRTAFLCKEYDDSILRQIPNTLRLWPHKLSGEGHFAARLRKKGAITDIPDKKRQRKKAPKELADCLAFLNDSLIVSDQEDSASA
;
A
#
# COMPACT_ATOMS: atom_id res chain seq x y z
N MET A 1 -8.26 13.36 -2.73
CA MET A 1 -7.48 14.53 -3.19
C MET A 1 -8.24 15.32 -4.26
N PHE A 2 -8.73 14.74 -5.35
CA PHE A 2 -9.48 15.44 -6.41
C PHE A 2 -10.71 16.26 -5.96
N ARG A 3 -11.34 15.88 -4.85
CA ARG A 3 -12.49 16.63 -4.30
C ARG A 3 -12.10 17.92 -3.56
N LYS A 4 -10.82 18.07 -3.19
CA LYS A 4 -10.32 19.22 -2.43
C LYS A 4 -9.43 20.13 -3.25
N ASP A 5 -8.81 19.63 -4.30
CA ASP A 5 -7.78 20.31 -5.05
C ASP A 5 -8.02 20.14 -6.56
N GLU A 6 -8.44 21.23 -7.21
CA GLU A 6 -8.64 21.26 -8.66
C GLU A 6 -7.32 21.15 -9.43
N ILE A 7 -6.19 21.52 -8.82
CA ILE A 7 -4.86 21.41 -9.43
C ILE A 7 -4.51 19.92 -9.57
N ALA A 8 -4.81 19.11 -8.58
CA ALA A 8 -4.57 17.66 -8.62
C ALA A 8 -5.30 16.96 -9.79
N ILE A 9 -6.44 17.50 -10.24
CA ILE A 9 -7.15 16.98 -11.43
C ILE A 9 -6.39 17.31 -12.71
N LYS A 10 -5.81 18.52 -12.78
CA LYS A 10 -5.07 19.00 -13.97
C LYS A 10 -3.71 18.33 -14.11
N GLU A 11 -3.08 18.01 -13.01
CA GLU A 11 -1.76 17.36 -12.95
C GLU A 11 -1.84 15.84 -13.10
N TRP A 12 -3.03 15.26 -12.98
CA TRP A 12 -3.20 13.81 -13.09
C TRP A 12 -2.83 13.30 -14.49
N SER A 13 -2.03 12.25 -14.53
CA SER A 13 -1.68 11.54 -15.77
C SER A 13 -1.44 10.05 -15.50
N LEU A 14 -1.58 9.22 -16.52
CA LEU A 14 -1.25 7.79 -16.42
C LEU A 14 0.22 7.56 -16.09
N ASN A 15 1.10 8.43 -16.57
CA ASN A 15 2.52 8.36 -16.21
C ASN A 15 2.74 8.57 -14.71
N GLN A 16 2.01 9.52 -14.10
CA GLN A 16 2.10 9.76 -12.67
C GLN A 16 1.63 8.55 -11.84
N VAL A 17 0.59 7.84 -12.28
CA VAL A 17 0.15 6.59 -11.65
C VAL A 17 1.30 5.56 -11.65
N GLN A 18 2.02 5.41 -12.76
CA GLN A 18 3.16 4.46 -12.84
C GLN A 18 4.32 4.88 -11.93
N VAL A 19 4.61 6.17 -11.84
CA VAL A 19 5.64 6.70 -10.93
C VAL A 19 5.24 6.43 -9.47
N CYS A 20 3.99 6.70 -9.09
CA CYS A 20 3.47 6.42 -7.76
C CYS A 20 3.53 4.93 -7.44
N ARG A 21 3.11 4.07 -8.37
CA ARG A 21 3.19 2.62 -8.21
C ARG A 21 4.61 2.14 -7.91
N LYS A 22 5.59 2.55 -8.70
CA LYS A 22 6.99 2.16 -8.45
C LYS A 22 7.48 2.59 -7.07
N ARG A 23 7.08 3.77 -6.62
CA ARG A 23 7.39 4.28 -5.28
C ARG A 23 6.74 3.42 -4.18
N GLN A 24 5.50 3.01 -4.39
CA GLN A 24 4.75 2.14 -3.47
C GLN A 24 5.37 0.73 -3.41
N GLU A 25 5.82 0.17 -4.53
CA GLU A 25 6.55 -1.11 -4.56
C GLU A 25 7.79 -1.04 -3.65
N MET A 26 8.60 0.01 -3.78
CA MET A 26 9.77 0.20 -2.94
C MET A 26 9.44 0.38 -1.45
N ILE A 27 8.34 1.09 -1.14
CA ILE A 27 7.87 1.26 0.24
C ILE A 27 7.45 -0.09 0.83
N LEU A 28 6.73 -0.92 0.08
CA LEU A 28 6.32 -2.25 0.53
C LEU A 28 7.52 -3.17 0.76
N GLU A 29 8.52 -3.14 -0.12
CA GLU A 29 9.78 -3.87 0.06
C GLU A 29 10.53 -3.45 1.33
N CYS A 30 10.56 -2.15 1.62
CA CYS A 30 11.14 -1.64 2.85
C CYS A 30 10.34 -2.06 4.08
N ALA A 31 9.01 -2.03 4.00
CA ALA A 31 8.13 -2.43 5.09
C ALA A 31 8.28 -3.94 5.41
N ASP A 32 8.44 -4.78 4.38
CA ASP A 32 8.70 -6.20 4.56
C ASP A 32 9.94 -6.46 5.42
N ARG A 33 11.05 -5.76 5.14
CA ARG A 33 12.31 -5.90 5.90
C ARG A 33 12.20 -5.48 7.36
N MET A 34 11.25 -4.59 7.66
CA MET A 34 11.01 -4.11 9.03
C MET A 34 10.00 -4.97 9.80
N LEU A 35 9.20 -5.77 9.10
CA LEU A 35 8.14 -6.56 9.71
C LEU A 35 8.64 -7.96 10.09
N GLN A 36 8.54 -8.28 11.36
CA GLN A 36 8.87 -9.63 11.86
C GLN A 36 7.83 -10.67 11.42
N PRO A 37 8.18 -11.96 11.36
CA PRO A 37 7.21 -13.04 11.15
C PRO A 37 6.06 -12.95 12.15
N GLY A 38 4.83 -13.19 11.70
CA GLY A 38 3.59 -13.01 12.49
C GLY A 38 3.12 -11.56 12.60
N GLY A 39 3.92 -10.59 12.17
CA GLY A 39 3.56 -9.18 12.16
C GLY A 39 2.45 -8.84 11.15
N VAL A 40 1.84 -7.67 11.34
CA VAL A 40 0.79 -7.14 10.45
C VAL A 40 1.19 -5.75 9.99
N MET A 41 0.99 -5.47 8.72
CA MET A 41 1.03 -4.11 8.18
C MET A 41 -0.28 -3.77 7.50
N VAL A 42 -0.60 -2.49 7.46
CA VAL A 42 -1.74 -1.95 6.70
C VAL A 42 -1.20 -1.09 5.58
N TYR A 43 -1.56 -1.46 4.35
CA TYR A 43 -1.37 -0.64 3.18
C TYR A 43 -2.64 0.17 2.92
N SER A 44 -2.52 1.46 2.66
CA SER A 44 -3.67 2.28 2.28
C SER A 44 -3.27 3.41 1.34
N THR A 45 -4.19 3.76 0.44
CA THR A 45 -4.05 4.87 -0.51
C THR A 45 -5.31 5.71 -0.54
N CYS A 46 -5.20 6.94 -1.07
CA CYS A 46 -6.34 7.81 -1.38
C CYS A 46 -6.60 7.91 -2.90
N THR A 47 -5.95 7.09 -3.70
CA THR A 47 -6.21 6.96 -5.13
C THR A 47 -7.34 5.96 -5.40
N PHE A 48 -7.83 5.92 -6.63
CA PHE A 48 -8.75 4.90 -7.14
C PHE A 48 -8.14 4.12 -8.30
N ALA A 49 -6.88 4.38 -8.63
CA ALA A 49 -6.16 3.70 -9.69
C ALA A 49 -5.93 2.22 -9.31
N PRO A 50 -6.42 1.27 -10.11
CA PRO A 50 -6.26 -0.15 -9.83
C PRO A 50 -4.80 -0.57 -9.68
N GLU A 51 -3.91 0.07 -10.41
CA GLU A 51 -2.46 -0.16 -10.39
C GLU A 51 -1.85 0.12 -9.01
N GLU A 52 -2.42 1.08 -8.30
CA GLU A 52 -1.98 1.50 -6.97
C GLU A 52 -2.77 0.83 -5.84
N ASP A 53 -3.80 0.07 -6.16
CA ASP A 53 -4.74 -0.54 -5.23
C ASP A 53 -4.67 -2.08 -5.29
N GLU A 54 -5.59 -2.76 -6.00
CA GLU A 54 -5.62 -4.23 -6.04
C GLU A 54 -4.38 -4.82 -6.70
N ASP A 55 -3.91 -4.20 -7.78
CA ASP A 55 -2.83 -4.78 -8.57
C ASP A 55 -1.48 -4.72 -7.86
N ILE A 56 -1.21 -3.67 -7.07
CA ILE A 56 0.00 -3.62 -6.25
C ILE A 56 -0.04 -4.64 -5.11
N ILE A 57 -1.22 -4.91 -4.52
CA ILE A 57 -1.35 -5.97 -3.51
C ILE A 57 -1.14 -7.34 -4.14
N ALA A 58 -1.69 -7.59 -5.32
CA ALA A 58 -1.47 -8.83 -6.06
C ALA A 58 0.01 -9.03 -6.41
N TRP A 59 0.68 -7.98 -6.90
CA TRP A 59 2.11 -7.97 -7.15
C TRP A 59 2.92 -8.26 -5.86
N PHE A 60 2.55 -7.66 -4.75
CA PHE A 60 3.24 -7.89 -3.48
C PHE A 60 3.10 -9.35 -3.02
N LEU A 61 1.91 -9.93 -3.09
CA LEU A 61 1.67 -11.33 -2.75
C LEU A 61 2.42 -12.31 -3.68
N GLU A 62 2.57 -11.97 -4.96
CA GLU A 62 3.32 -12.77 -5.93
C GLU A 62 4.81 -12.84 -5.56
N ASN A 63 5.37 -11.72 -5.09
CA ASN A 63 6.79 -11.62 -4.71
C ASN A 63 7.07 -12.03 -3.25
N HIS A 64 6.03 -12.03 -2.39
CA HIS A 64 6.12 -12.34 -0.98
C HIS A 64 5.08 -13.43 -0.59
N PRO A 65 5.31 -14.71 -0.93
CA PRO A 65 4.36 -15.79 -0.68
C PRO A 65 4.18 -16.12 0.82
N ASP A 66 5.00 -15.54 1.67
CA ASP A 66 4.87 -15.58 3.12
C ASP A 66 3.87 -14.58 3.69
N TYR A 67 3.18 -13.80 2.84
CA TYR A 67 2.11 -12.92 3.25
C TYR A 67 0.73 -13.47 2.90
N MET A 68 -0.28 -12.91 3.58
CA MET A 68 -1.68 -13.09 3.29
C MET A 68 -2.46 -11.81 3.56
N VAL A 69 -3.54 -11.58 2.80
CA VAL A 69 -4.50 -10.50 3.09
C VAL A 69 -5.52 -11.03 4.09
N GLU A 70 -5.60 -10.41 5.26
CA GLU A 70 -6.61 -10.74 6.25
C GLU A 70 -7.96 -10.16 5.87
N ASP A 71 -9.03 -10.92 6.11
CA ASP A 71 -10.39 -10.43 5.93
C ASP A 71 -10.76 -9.43 7.04
N TRP A 72 -11.13 -8.23 6.66
CA TRP A 72 -11.54 -7.18 7.59
C TRP A 72 -13.00 -7.30 8.02
N LYS A 73 -13.80 -8.09 7.32
CA LYS A 73 -15.25 -8.16 7.53
C LYS A 73 -15.61 -8.55 8.95
N GLU A 74 -14.76 -9.36 9.59
CA GLU A 74 -14.95 -9.75 10.99
C GLU A 74 -14.85 -8.58 11.99
N TYR A 75 -14.23 -7.47 11.57
CA TYR A 75 -13.96 -6.32 12.44
C TYR A 75 -14.83 -5.09 12.11
N LEU A 76 -15.67 -5.19 11.08
CA LEU A 76 -16.44 -4.07 10.57
C LEU A 76 -17.93 -4.24 10.87
N PRO A 77 -18.66 -3.15 11.20
CA PRO A 77 -20.10 -3.20 11.33
C PRO A 77 -20.76 -3.63 10.02
N ASP A 78 -21.84 -4.38 10.12
CA ASP A 78 -22.70 -4.69 8.98
C ASP A 78 -23.18 -3.40 8.31
N ASN A 79 -23.25 -3.40 6.98
CA ASN A 79 -23.71 -2.27 6.16
C ASN A 79 -22.92 -0.96 6.35
N CYS A 80 -21.65 -1.04 6.68
CA CYS A 80 -20.79 0.15 6.84
C CYS A 80 -20.47 0.90 5.53
N GLY A 81 -21.02 0.49 4.38
CA GLY A 81 -20.80 1.12 3.07
C GLY A 81 -19.45 0.82 2.42
N LEU A 82 -18.66 -0.09 3.01
CA LEU A 82 -17.39 -0.55 2.47
C LEU A 82 -17.63 -1.62 1.39
N GLU A 83 -16.79 -1.63 0.37
CA GLU A 83 -16.79 -2.67 -0.66
C GLU A 83 -15.50 -3.49 -0.61
N SER A 84 -15.61 -4.76 -0.99
CA SER A 84 -14.47 -5.62 -1.25
C SER A 84 -13.69 -5.16 -2.48
N GLY A 85 -12.38 -5.37 -2.48
CA GLY A 85 -11.58 -5.21 -3.68
C GLY A 85 -12.04 -6.14 -4.80
N ARG A 86 -11.72 -5.78 -6.04
CA ARG A 86 -12.24 -6.44 -7.24
C ARG A 86 -11.11 -7.03 -8.07
N THR A 87 -11.18 -8.33 -8.32
CA THR A 87 -10.24 -9.01 -9.23
C THR A 87 -10.30 -8.48 -10.67
N ALA A 88 -11.44 -7.94 -11.08
CA ALA A 88 -11.61 -7.30 -12.39
C ALA A 88 -10.76 -6.02 -12.58
N PHE A 89 -10.15 -5.50 -11.51
CA PHE A 89 -9.27 -4.33 -11.52
C PHE A 89 -7.80 -4.69 -11.64
N LEU A 90 -7.45 -5.98 -11.69
CA LEU A 90 -6.07 -6.42 -11.89
C LEU A 90 -5.59 -6.14 -13.31
N CYS A 91 -4.36 -5.68 -13.42
CA CYS A 91 -3.76 -5.27 -14.71
C CYS A 91 -3.17 -6.44 -15.50
N LYS A 92 -2.99 -7.60 -14.85
CA LYS A 92 -2.53 -8.85 -15.45
C LYS A 92 -3.18 -10.07 -14.79
N GLU A 93 -2.93 -11.24 -15.35
CA GLU A 93 -3.33 -12.50 -14.73
C GLU A 93 -2.42 -12.86 -13.55
N TYR A 94 -3.01 -13.37 -12.48
CA TYR A 94 -2.34 -13.86 -11.28
C TYR A 94 -2.86 -15.25 -10.90
N ASP A 95 -2.11 -15.96 -10.09
CA ASP A 95 -2.51 -17.26 -9.59
C ASP A 95 -3.81 -17.21 -8.76
N ASP A 96 -4.60 -18.27 -8.81
CA ASP A 96 -5.85 -18.42 -8.05
C ASP A 96 -5.69 -18.18 -6.54
N SER A 97 -4.53 -18.51 -5.98
CA SER A 97 -4.23 -18.27 -4.57
C SER A 97 -4.16 -16.79 -4.21
N ILE A 98 -3.75 -15.94 -5.16
CA ILE A 98 -3.73 -14.48 -5.04
C ILE A 98 -5.12 -13.92 -5.32
N LEU A 99 -5.77 -14.37 -6.41
CA LEU A 99 -7.11 -13.91 -6.80
C LEU A 99 -8.13 -14.06 -5.67
N ARG A 100 -8.07 -15.16 -4.90
CA ARG A 100 -8.95 -15.40 -3.74
C ARG A 100 -8.73 -14.43 -2.58
N GLN A 101 -7.60 -13.75 -2.51
CA GLN A 101 -7.26 -12.83 -1.43
C GLN A 101 -7.63 -11.38 -1.75
N ILE A 102 -7.74 -11.00 -3.03
CA ILE A 102 -8.09 -9.63 -3.43
C ILE A 102 -9.43 -9.15 -2.84
N PRO A 103 -10.50 -9.98 -2.77
CA PRO A 103 -11.75 -9.56 -2.13
C PRO A 103 -11.65 -9.27 -0.63
N ASN A 104 -10.54 -9.61 0.02
CA ASN A 104 -10.27 -9.24 1.41
C ASN A 104 -9.72 -7.82 1.55
N THR A 105 -9.37 -7.15 0.46
CA THR A 105 -9.06 -5.71 0.48
C THR A 105 -10.34 -4.87 0.52
N LEU A 106 -10.23 -3.61 0.90
CA LEU A 106 -11.37 -2.71 1.06
C LEU A 106 -11.27 -1.49 0.16
N ARG A 107 -12.40 -1.13 -0.45
CA ARG A 107 -12.61 0.15 -1.12
C ARG A 107 -13.63 0.99 -0.38
N LEU A 108 -13.24 2.21 -0.05
CA LEU A 108 -14.06 3.22 0.60
C LEU A 108 -14.46 4.25 -0.45
N TRP A 109 -15.63 4.06 -1.05
CA TRP A 109 -16.10 4.93 -2.13
C TRP A 109 -16.73 6.21 -1.60
N PRO A 110 -16.36 7.40 -2.11
CA PRO A 110 -16.87 8.68 -1.60
C PRO A 110 -18.36 8.92 -1.90
N HIS A 111 -19.00 8.14 -2.75
CA HIS A 111 -20.44 8.17 -2.99
C HIS A 111 -21.23 7.30 -2.01
N LYS A 112 -20.56 6.44 -1.24
CA LYS A 112 -21.18 5.56 -0.23
C LYS A 112 -20.84 5.97 1.19
N LEU A 113 -19.71 6.61 1.40
CA LEU A 113 -19.19 7.03 2.70
C LEU A 113 -18.82 8.50 2.67
N SER A 114 -19.05 9.19 3.79
CA SER A 114 -18.52 10.54 3.96
C SER A 114 -16.99 10.49 4.01
N GLY A 115 -16.34 11.22 3.11
CA GLY A 115 -14.89 11.26 3.03
C GLY A 115 -14.37 11.39 1.59
N GLU A 116 -13.06 11.26 1.42
CA GLU A 116 -12.39 11.42 0.13
C GLU A 116 -12.31 10.12 -0.67
N GLY A 117 -12.58 9.01 0.01
CA GLY A 117 -12.36 7.68 -0.52
C GLY A 117 -10.95 7.18 -0.22
N HIS A 118 -10.83 5.88 -0.02
CA HIS A 118 -9.57 5.19 0.25
C HIS A 118 -9.64 3.76 -0.27
N PHE A 119 -8.46 3.18 -0.44
CA PHE A 119 -8.25 1.75 -0.53
C PHE A 119 -7.46 1.29 0.70
N ALA A 120 -7.71 0.08 1.19
CA ALA A 120 -6.95 -0.49 2.30
C ALA A 120 -6.79 -2.01 2.17
N ALA A 121 -5.61 -2.51 2.53
CA ALA A 121 -5.30 -3.93 2.65
C ALA A 121 -4.57 -4.18 3.96
N ARG A 122 -5.00 -5.20 4.71
CA ARG A 122 -4.33 -5.66 5.91
C ARG A 122 -3.54 -6.92 5.60
N LEU A 123 -2.22 -6.82 5.66
CA LEU A 123 -1.28 -7.85 5.26
C LEU A 123 -0.63 -8.47 6.49
N ARG A 124 -0.76 -9.78 6.65
CA ARG A 124 -0.09 -10.54 7.72
C ARG A 124 1.07 -11.33 7.14
N LYS A 125 2.25 -11.17 7.75
CA LYS A 125 3.41 -12.03 7.49
C LYS A 125 3.25 -13.35 8.22
N LYS A 126 3.38 -14.48 7.53
CA LYS A 126 3.30 -15.83 8.12
C LYS A 126 4.43 -16.03 9.15
N GLY A 127 4.15 -16.84 10.16
CA GLY A 127 5.11 -17.14 11.23
C GLY A 127 4.57 -16.77 12.61
N ALA A 128 5.37 -17.03 13.64
CA ALA A 128 5.02 -16.68 15.00
C ALA A 128 5.71 -15.38 15.40
N ILE A 129 4.99 -14.53 16.13
CA ILE A 129 5.59 -13.37 16.80
C ILE A 129 6.51 -13.94 17.88
N THR A 130 7.80 -13.69 17.73
CA THR A 130 8.74 -13.96 18.82
C THR A 130 8.63 -12.80 19.80
N ASP A 131 8.22 -13.09 21.04
CA ASP A 131 8.24 -12.11 22.11
C ASP A 131 9.63 -11.49 22.21
N ILE A 132 9.73 -10.23 21.82
CA ILE A 132 10.92 -9.44 22.11
C ILE A 132 10.87 -9.19 23.62
N PRO A 133 11.79 -9.75 24.45
CA PRO A 133 11.80 -9.44 25.86
C PRO A 133 11.78 -7.93 26.03
N ASP A 134 10.94 -7.43 26.90
CA ASP A 134 10.74 -6.00 27.17
C ASP A 134 12.02 -5.39 27.79
N LYS A 135 13.10 -5.41 27.01
CA LYS A 135 14.31 -4.67 27.32
C LYS A 135 13.98 -3.24 27.00
N LYS A 136 13.74 -2.44 28.06
CA LYS A 136 13.59 -1.00 28.09
C LYS A 136 13.89 -0.36 26.73
N ARG A 137 12.89 0.23 26.13
CA ARG A 137 12.94 0.96 24.85
C ARG A 137 14.03 2.05 24.91
N GLN A 138 15.28 1.62 24.93
CA GLN A 138 16.39 2.52 24.59
C GLN A 138 16.15 2.87 23.11
N ARG A 139 16.03 4.16 22.81
CA ARG A 139 16.02 4.67 21.43
C ARG A 139 17.32 4.20 20.76
N LYS A 140 17.30 2.99 20.23
CA LYS A 140 18.39 2.54 19.36
C LYS A 140 18.31 3.38 18.09
N LYS A 141 19.47 3.76 17.55
CA LYS A 141 19.54 4.31 16.19
C LYS A 141 18.75 3.39 15.26
N ALA A 142 18.01 4.00 14.31
CA ALA A 142 17.28 3.24 13.31
C ALA A 142 18.16 2.13 12.73
N PRO A 143 17.62 0.92 12.53
CA PRO A 143 18.35 -0.14 11.84
C PRO A 143 18.96 0.40 10.55
N LYS A 144 20.12 -0.11 10.14
CA LYS A 144 20.79 0.34 8.93
C LYS A 144 19.87 0.25 7.72
N GLU A 145 19.10 -0.84 7.64
CA GLU A 145 18.11 -1.08 6.59
C GLU A 145 17.05 0.02 6.52
N LEU A 146 16.59 0.53 7.66
CA LEU A 146 15.64 1.64 7.71
C LEU A 146 16.30 2.96 7.25
N ALA A 147 17.55 3.19 7.66
CA ALA A 147 18.29 4.37 7.22
C ALA A 147 18.55 4.35 5.72
N ASP A 148 18.89 3.18 5.15
CA ASP A 148 19.11 3.00 3.71
C ASP A 148 17.79 3.20 2.94
N CYS A 149 16.66 2.70 3.45
CA CYS A 149 15.33 2.93 2.87
C CYS A 149 14.94 4.42 2.90
N LEU A 150 15.17 5.11 4.00
CA LEU A 150 14.88 6.54 4.12
C LEU A 150 15.78 7.39 3.20
N ALA A 151 17.05 7.05 3.07
CA ALA A 151 17.97 7.71 2.13
C ALA A 151 17.48 7.54 0.69
N PHE A 152 17.11 6.31 0.30
CA PHE A 152 16.60 6.02 -1.03
C PHE A 152 15.29 6.77 -1.34
N LEU A 153 14.36 6.86 -0.38
CA LEU A 153 13.11 7.63 -0.55
C LEU A 153 13.40 9.13 -0.73
N ASN A 154 14.35 9.69 0.01
CA ASN A 154 14.75 11.07 -0.13
C ASN A 154 15.40 11.35 -1.51
N ASP A 155 16.30 10.48 -1.97
CA ASP A 155 16.93 10.63 -3.29
C ASP A 155 15.88 10.54 -4.42
N SER A 156 14.88 9.67 -4.26
CA SER A 156 13.78 9.53 -5.23
C SER A 156 12.85 10.76 -5.26
N LEU A 157 12.69 11.46 -4.14
CA LEU A 157 11.92 12.71 -4.07
C LEU A 157 12.67 13.88 -4.74
N ILE A 158 13.98 13.94 -4.60
CA ILE A 158 14.82 15.02 -5.18
C ILE A 158 14.84 14.91 -6.72
N VAL A 159 14.87 13.71 -7.28
CA VAL A 159 14.88 13.51 -8.74
C VAL A 159 13.57 13.98 -9.39
N SER A 160 12.42 13.88 -8.70
CA SER A 160 11.14 14.34 -9.26
C SER A 160 11.03 15.86 -9.37
N ASP A 161 11.71 16.59 -8.50
CA ASP A 161 11.70 18.06 -8.51
C ASP A 161 12.62 18.67 -9.58
N GLN A 162 13.57 17.89 -10.13
CA GLN A 162 14.47 18.34 -11.19
C GLN A 162 13.94 18.13 -12.62
N GLU A 163 13.07 17.16 -12.84
CA GLU A 163 12.48 16.91 -14.16
C GLU A 163 11.42 17.96 -14.52
N ASP A 164 10.70 18.51 -13.52
CA ASP A 164 9.68 19.54 -13.76
C ASP A 164 10.27 20.93 -14.04
N SER A 165 11.54 21.18 -13.70
CA SER A 165 12.20 22.47 -13.96
C SER A 165 12.87 22.59 -15.34
N ALA A 166 12.92 21.51 -16.12
CA ALA A 166 13.55 21.47 -17.44
C ALA A 166 12.56 21.65 -18.62
N SER A 167 11.27 21.83 -18.33
CA SER A 167 10.19 21.93 -19.34
C SER A 167 9.47 23.30 -19.34
N ALA A 168 10.12 24.36 -18.85
CA ALA A 168 9.59 25.72 -18.90
C ALA A 168 10.32 26.56 -19.96
#